data_0c5cce9378f80ce861b8737336f18c90
#
_entry.id   0c5cce9378f80ce861b8737336f18c90
#
_cell.length_a   1.000
_cell.length_b   1.000
_cell.length_c   1.000
_cell.angle_alpha   90.00
_cell.angle_beta   90.00
_cell.angle_gamma   90.00
#
_symmetry.space_group_name_H-M   'P 1'
#
loop_
_entity.id
_entity.type
_entity.pdbx_description
1 polymer ?
#
loop_
_entity_poly.entity_id
_entity_poly.type
_entity_poly.pdbx_seq_one_letter_code
_entity_poly.pdbx_strand_id
1 'polypeptide(L)'
;MSAEIQAAEKDARKTPPSPFMAVTEVDAGSTVIDEYLDARGWSRGQSKNNPGGGTLVVASQAISADPTSIAFSEARILATEEAFLQAMGELVSQDSVRVGVAMADKLFQNGLPEDVKDTTSLDALGKAVAGRAAELTVQGMNALLEQLGVDPSGLPKMTVAERKNLVYDEFVTETTWQAMGQLSGVGIFGVIEEVGGDGPVNNGRVSVVVVKADRFSEFGRQLRTGQVAPGQAIPVEDIKARLRPQVREGEPMLGYFGAQPMVDAQGRYGLLSFGMSGPQLVRGTMDEFDIAIEMEASRTAAQLMADGWLAQFASMTVQGEKAVTKRKLNQKVKETRGDGSVEIKTTRGIGRMVNDILRSEANAQLQGIQTIAEWNAVDPATGHPYLGYVKYWSPQTSAKAQGLDRKAAVEPAAKAGGNAQPATPRTTRSTGSFGSW
;
A
#
# COMPACT_ATOMS: atom_id res chain seq x y z
N MET A 1 29.28 29.16 3.39
CA MET A 1 28.34 28.66 4.43
C MET A 1 28.79 29.24 5.75
N SER A 2 27.88 29.85 6.53
CA SER A 2 28.25 30.46 7.82
C SER A 2 28.49 29.39 8.88
N ALA A 3 29.33 29.71 9.88
CA ALA A 3 29.66 28.83 10.99
C ALA A 3 28.40 28.38 11.79
N GLU A 4 27.32 29.17 11.75
CA GLU A 4 26.02 28.84 12.37
C GLU A 4 25.29 27.69 11.66
N ILE A 5 25.39 27.59 10.32
CA ILE A 5 24.80 26.48 9.56
C ILE A 5 25.54 25.17 9.88
N GLN A 6 26.86 25.23 10.00
CA GLN A 6 27.65 24.05 10.38
C GLN A 6 27.41 23.60 11.83
N ALA A 7 27.11 24.55 12.74
CA ALA A 7 26.76 24.22 14.13
C ALA A 7 25.36 23.59 14.23
N ALA A 8 24.39 24.08 13.48
CA ALA A 8 23.04 23.53 13.41
C ALA A 8 23.02 22.12 12.78
N GLU A 9 23.84 21.88 11.73
CA GLU A 9 24.00 20.54 11.14
C GLU A 9 24.65 19.55 12.12
N LYS A 10 25.57 20.03 12.98
CA LYS A 10 26.26 19.18 13.97
C LYS A 10 25.39 18.83 15.18
N ASP A 11 24.44 19.69 15.52
CA ASP A 11 23.45 19.43 16.59
C ASP A 11 22.31 18.55 16.12
N ALA A 12 21.87 18.68 14.85
CA ALA A 12 20.87 17.79 14.25
C ALA A 12 21.32 16.32 14.22
N ARG A 13 22.65 16.09 14.09
CA ARG A 13 23.23 14.72 14.13
C ARG A 13 23.28 14.09 15.53
N LYS A 14 23.06 14.87 16.58
CA LYS A 14 23.12 14.40 17.98
C LYS A 14 21.76 14.15 18.61
N THR A 15 20.69 14.56 17.95
CA THR A 15 19.34 14.36 18.43
C THR A 15 18.90 12.92 18.13
N PRO A 16 18.32 12.18 19.10
CA PRO A 16 17.75 10.86 18.79
C PRO A 16 16.70 11.02 17.69
N PRO A 17 16.54 10.01 16.81
CA PRO A 17 15.74 10.16 15.60
C PRO A 17 14.35 10.70 15.94
N SER A 18 14.14 11.96 15.62
CA SER A 18 12.83 12.54 15.43
C SER A 18 12.05 11.65 14.47
N PRO A 19 10.72 11.58 14.52
CA PRO A 19 9.95 10.93 13.44
C PRO A 19 10.34 11.46 12.06
N PHE A 20 11.03 12.59 12.01
CA PHE A 20 11.62 13.19 10.82
C PHE A 20 13.14 13.22 10.97
N MET A 21 13.86 12.62 10.02
CA MET A 21 15.31 12.68 9.94
C MET A 21 15.70 13.74 8.92
N ALA A 22 16.53 14.70 9.36
CA ALA A 22 17.23 15.58 8.43
C ALA A 22 18.40 14.81 7.83
N VAL A 23 18.42 14.63 6.50
CA VAL A 23 19.52 14.00 5.78
C VAL A 23 20.23 15.02 4.92
N THR A 24 21.54 15.11 5.09
CA THR A 24 22.39 16.10 4.43
C THR A 24 22.87 15.67 3.04
N GLU A 25 22.73 14.41 2.65
CA GLU A 25 23.09 13.89 1.33
C GLU A 25 22.06 12.86 0.87
N VAL A 26 21.49 13.10 -0.31
CA VAL A 26 20.66 12.13 -1.02
C VAL A 26 21.63 11.19 -1.76
N ASP A 27 22.28 10.32 -1.05
CA ASP A 27 22.94 9.21 -1.69
C ASP A 27 21.92 8.07 -1.86
N ALA A 28 21.98 7.47 -3.02
CA ALA A 28 21.09 6.45 -3.52
C ALA A 28 20.18 5.83 -2.44
N GLY A 29 18.96 6.27 -2.32
CA GLY A 29 17.84 5.92 -1.44
C GLY A 29 17.84 4.63 -0.60
N SER A 30 18.90 3.86 -0.62
CA SER A 30 19.09 2.65 0.15
C SER A 30 19.52 2.94 1.59
N THR A 31 20.43 3.90 1.82
CA THR A 31 21.01 4.16 3.13
C THR A 31 19.99 4.67 4.13
N VAL A 32 19.15 5.62 3.71
CA VAL A 32 18.08 6.19 4.57
C VAL A 32 17.02 5.15 4.89
N ILE A 33 16.66 4.32 3.90
CA ILE A 33 15.71 3.23 4.10
C ILE A 33 16.29 2.20 5.07
N ASP A 34 17.56 1.83 4.90
CA ASP A 34 18.19 0.84 5.75
C ASP A 34 18.37 1.36 7.20
N GLU A 35 18.75 2.62 7.37
CA GLU A 35 18.77 3.28 8.68
C GLU A 35 17.38 3.31 9.33
N TYR A 36 16.32 3.59 8.55
CA TYR A 36 14.94 3.57 9.02
C TYR A 36 14.53 2.18 9.51
N LEU A 37 14.87 1.13 8.76
CA LEU A 37 14.58 -0.25 9.11
C LEU A 37 15.39 -0.70 10.32
N ASP A 38 16.70 -0.41 10.34
CA ASP A 38 17.61 -0.79 11.42
C ASP A 38 17.22 -0.14 12.75
N ALA A 39 16.83 1.14 12.74
CA ALA A 39 16.36 1.85 13.93
C ALA A 39 15.10 1.20 14.57
N ARG A 40 14.38 0.37 13.81
CA ARG A 40 13.20 -0.39 14.26
C ARG A 40 13.46 -1.88 14.44
N GLY A 41 14.64 -2.34 14.09
CA GLY A 41 15.00 -3.75 14.06
C GLY A 41 14.23 -4.54 12.99
N TRP A 42 13.78 -3.86 11.92
CA TRP A 42 13.05 -4.48 10.81
C TRP A 42 14.01 -4.88 9.68
N SER A 43 13.59 -5.84 8.87
CA SER A 43 14.35 -6.28 7.71
C SER A 43 13.45 -6.60 6.52
N ARG A 44 13.98 -6.39 5.30
CA ARG A 44 13.29 -6.78 4.07
C ARG A 44 13.05 -8.30 4.06
N GLY A 45 11.93 -8.71 3.45
CA GLY A 45 11.49 -10.10 3.44
C GLY A 45 10.82 -10.53 4.75
N GLN A 46 10.78 -11.83 4.97
CA GLN A 46 10.14 -12.43 6.15
C GLN A 46 11.03 -12.29 7.38
N SER A 47 10.52 -11.67 8.44
CA SER A 47 11.21 -11.59 9.74
C SER A 47 10.24 -11.53 10.90
N LYS A 48 10.57 -12.23 11.99
CA LYS A 48 9.79 -12.18 13.24
C LYS A 48 9.81 -10.80 13.92
N ASN A 49 10.79 -9.97 13.60
CA ASN A 49 10.93 -8.62 14.14
C ASN A 49 10.11 -7.59 13.36
N ASN A 50 9.68 -7.92 12.15
CA ASN A 50 8.78 -7.07 11.37
C ASN A 50 7.41 -6.95 12.03
N PRO A 51 6.62 -5.91 11.75
CA PRO A 51 5.26 -5.79 12.24
C PRO A 51 4.46 -7.07 12.02
N GLY A 52 3.85 -7.58 13.07
CA GLY A 52 3.11 -8.86 13.04
C GLY A 52 3.95 -10.11 12.72
N GLY A 53 5.28 -10.02 12.67
CA GLY A 53 6.16 -11.10 12.22
C GLY A 53 6.09 -11.36 10.72
N GLY A 54 5.76 -10.35 9.94
CA GLY A 54 5.39 -10.46 8.53
C GLY A 54 6.53 -10.32 7.53
N THR A 55 6.14 -10.39 6.26
CA THR A 55 6.99 -10.08 5.10
C THR A 55 6.96 -8.58 4.84
N LEU A 56 8.13 -7.95 4.84
CA LEU A 56 8.32 -6.53 4.62
C LEU A 56 8.89 -6.28 3.23
N VAL A 57 8.24 -5.40 2.49
CA VAL A 57 8.68 -4.91 1.18
C VAL A 57 8.80 -3.39 1.24
N VAL A 58 9.82 -2.85 0.61
CA VAL A 58 10.02 -1.40 0.45
C VAL A 58 10.08 -1.09 -1.03
N ALA A 59 9.23 -0.18 -1.47
CA ALA A 59 9.26 0.32 -2.83
C ALA A 59 9.35 1.84 -2.83
N SER A 60 9.99 2.40 -3.85
CA SER A 60 10.30 3.82 -3.95
C SER A 60 9.86 4.40 -5.29
N GLN A 61 9.39 5.64 -5.26
CA GLN A 61 8.99 6.40 -6.44
C GLN A 61 9.51 7.83 -6.39
N ALA A 62 10.04 8.31 -7.51
CA ALA A 62 10.43 9.72 -7.65
C ALA A 62 9.19 10.63 -7.68
N ILE A 63 9.29 11.80 -7.05
CA ILE A 63 8.26 12.84 -7.14
C ILE A 63 8.43 13.55 -8.49
N SER A 64 7.36 13.65 -9.27
CA SER A 64 7.41 14.15 -10.65
C SER A 64 7.42 15.68 -10.78
N ALA A 65 7.23 16.41 -9.68
CA ALA A 65 7.17 17.87 -9.66
C ALA A 65 8.34 18.47 -8.86
N ASP A 66 8.75 19.66 -9.26
CA ASP A 66 9.75 20.45 -8.52
C ASP A 66 9.21 20.85 -7.14
N PRO A 67 10.02 20.83 -6.06
CA PRO A 67 9.60 21.21 -4.71
C PRO A 67 9.01 22.62 -4.59
N THR A 68 9.33 23.52 -5.51
CA THR A 68 8.77 24.88 -5.54
C THR A 68 7.47 24.99 -6.33
N SER A 69 7.10 23.94 -7.05
CA SER A 69 5.89 23.90 -7.87
C SER A 69 4.64 23.74 -7.02
N ILE A 70 3.58 24.44 -7.36
CA ILE A 70 2.23 24.28 -6.78
C ILE A 70 1.72 22.84 -6.90
N ALA A 71 2.13 22.08 -7.92
CA ALA A 71 1.75 20.70 -8.14
C ALA A 71 2.54 19.71 -7.27
N PHE A 72 3.51 20.16 -6.46
CA PHE A 72 4.38 19.27 -5.70
C PHE A 72 3.61 18.39 -4.71
N SER A 73 2.67 18.96 -3.97
CA SER A 73 1.88 18.21 -2.98
C SER A 73 1.06 17.08 -3.60
N GLU A 74 0.46 17.31 -4.76
CA GLU A 74 -0.26 16.27 -5.50
C GLU A 74 0.72 15.23 -6.08
N ALA A 75 1.81 15.65 -6.69
CA ALA A 75 2.84 14.76 -7.23
C ALA A 75 3.46 13.86 -6.13
N ARG A 76 3.65 14.39 -4.93
CA ARG A 76 4.11 13.65 -3.76
C ARG A 76 3.12 12.57 -3.34
N ILE A 77 1.83 12.90 -3.27
CA ILE A 77 0.77 11.95 -2.94
C ILE A 77 0.70 10.83 -4.00
N LEU A 78 0.72 11.21 -5.27
CA LEU A 78 0.74 10.24 -6.38
C LEU A 78 1.98 9.35 -6.34
N ALA A 79 3.16 9.90 -6.05
CA ALA A 79 4.38 9.12 -5.90
C ALA A 79 4.27 8.11 -4.75
N THR A 80 3.61 8.48 -3.64
CA THR A 80 3.37 7.58 -2.50
C THR A 80 2.41 6.44 -2.88
N GLU A 81 1.34 6.74 -3.61
CA GLU A 81 0.42 5.72 -4.13
C GLU A 81 1.13 4.78 -5.12
N GLU A 82 1.92 5.31 -6.05
CA GLU A 82 2.68 4.52 -7.01
C GLU A 82 3.72 3.61 -6.33
N ALA A 83 4.42 4.10 -5.30
CA ALA A 83 5.33 3.29 -4.50
C ALA A 83 4.58 2.16 -3.78
N PHE A 84 3.40 2.44 -3.22
CA PHE A 84 2.55 1.41 -2.63
C PHE A 84 2.12 0.35 -3.66
N LEU A 85 1.70 0.77 -4.86
CA LEU A 85 1.33 -0.16 -5.93
C LEU A 85 2.50 -1.04 -6.36
N GLN A 86 3.72 -0.48 -6.41
CA GLN A 86 4.92 -1.25 -6.69
C GLN A 86 5.20 -2.29 -5.60
N ALA A 87 5.08 -1.92 -4.32
CA ALA A 87 5.25 -2.85 -3.20
C ALA A 87 4.20 -3.97 -3.21
N MET A 88 2.94 -3.63 -3.52
CA MET A 88 1.86 -4.61 -3.71
C MET A 88 2.16 -5.57 -4.84
N GLY A 89 2.64 -5.05 -5.98
CA GLY A 89 3.04 -5.87 -7.13
C GLY A 89 4.18 -6.82 -6.80
N GLU A 90 5.13 -6.39 -5.97
CA GLU A 90 6.22 -7.25 -5.51
C GLU A 90 5.72 -8.39 -4.61
N LEU A 91 4.85 -8.10 -3.64
CA LEU A 91 4.22 -9.12 -2.79
C LEU A 91 3.45 -10.15 -3.62
N VAL A 92 2.62 -9.68 -4.56
CA VAL A 92 1.87 -10.58 -5.46
C VAL A 92 2.81 -11.39 -6.34
N SER A 93 3.84 -10.78 -6.89
CA SER A 93 4.81 -11.47 -7.75
C SER A 93 5.52 -12.58 -7.00
N GLN A 94 6.03 -12.31 -5.80
CA GLN A 94 6.69 -13.31 -4.95
C GLN A 94 5.75 -14.47 -4.60
N ASP A 95 4.53 -14.15 -4.15
CA ASP A 95 3.52 -15.16 -3.83
C ASP A 95 3.06 -15.93 -5.08
N SER A 96 2.91 -15.26 -6.24
CA SER A 96 2.53 -15.91 -7.50
C SER A 96 3.58 -16.91 -7.97
N VAL A 97 4.87 -16.58 -7.86
CA VAL A 97 5.94 -17.51 -8.20
C VAL A 97 5.91 -18.72 -7.27
N ARG A 98 5.79 -18.53 -5.96
CA ARG A 98 5.71 -19.61 -4.97
C ARG A 98 4.50 -20.52 -5.21
N VAL A 99 3.33 -19.94 -5.42
CA VAL A 99 2.08 -20.65 -5.72
C VAL A 99 2.21 -21.37 -7.07
N GLY A 100 2.79 -20.69 -8.06
CA GLY A 100 2.98 -21.21 -9.41
C GLY A 100 3.91 -22.42 -9.46
N VAL A 101 5.04 -22.38 -8.73
CA VAL A 101 5.94 -23.53 -8.62
C VAL A 101 5.21 -24.73 -8.02
N ALA A 102 4.49 -24.53 -6.90
CA ALA A 102 3.72 -25.61 -6.29
C ALA A 102 2.60 -26.15 -7.19
N MET A 103 1.93 -25.27 -7.94
CA MET A 103 0.90 -25.65 -8.91
C MET A 103 1.50 -26.42 -10.09
N ALA A 104 2.59 -25.92 -10.67
CA ALA A 104 3.26 -26.58 -11.78
C ALA A 104 3.78 -27.97 -11.40
N ASP A 105 4.37 -28.09 -10.21
CA ASP A 105 4.84 -29.38 -9.67
C ASP A 105 3.68 -30.38 -9.57
N LYS A 106 2.52 -29.95 -9.10
CA LYS A 106 1.31 -30.76 -9.04
C LYS A 106 0.78 -31.11 -10.44
N LEU A 107 0.72 -30.15 -11.37
CA LEU A 107 0.24 -30.38 -12.74
C LEU A 107 1.08 -31.41 -13.50
N PHE A 108 2.40 -31.40 -13.29
CA PHE A 108 3.34 -32.33 -13.93
C PHE A 108 3.77 -33.49 -13.03
N GLN A 109 3.07 -33.75 -11.93
CA GLN A 109 3.31 -34.86 -11.00
C GLN A 109 4.77 -34.95 -10.51
N ASN A 110 5.29 -33.82 -10.02
CA ASN A 110 6.69 -33.64 -9.59
C ASN A 110 7.72 -33.81 -10.71
N GLY A 111 7.32 -33.73 -11.98
CA GLY A 111 8.20 -33.80 -13.13
C GLY A 111 8.70 -32.44 -13.64
N LEU A 112 8.62 -31.38 -12.82
CA LEU A 112 9.12 -30.07 -13.18
C LEU A 112 10.66 -30.04 -13.07
N PRO A 113 11.38 -29.54 -14.09
CA PRO A 113 12.84 -29.38 -14.01
C PRO A 113 13.25 -28.44 -12.87
N GLU A 114 14.41 -28.71 -12.23
CA GLU A 114 14.88 -27.91 -11.08
C GLU A 114 15.14 -26.44 -11.45
N ASP A 115 15.66 -26.16 -12.65
CA ASP A 115 15.88 -24.81 -13.15
C ASP A 115 14.57 -23.99 -13.26
N VAL A 116 13.44 -24.67 -13.46
CA VAL A 116 12.12 -24.03 -13.47
C VAL A 116 11.64 -23.75 -12.04
N LYS A 117 11.98 -24.60 -11.07
CA LYS A 117 11.64 -24.41 -9.65
C LYS A 117 12.38 -23.23 -9.03
N ASP A 118 13.60 -22.95 -9.50
CA ASP A 118 14.44 -21.84 -9.04
C ASP A 118 14.10 -20.50 -9.69
N THR A 119 13.09 -20.45 -10.57
CA THR A 119 12.72 -19.20 -11.23
C THR A 119 12.13 -18.17 -10.25
N THR A 120 12.50 -16.92 -10.44
CA THR A 120 11.99 -15.77 -9.66
C THR A 120 10.96 -14.93 -10.44
N SER A 121 10.64 -15.34 -11.66
CA SER A 121 9.74 -14.61 -12.57
C SER A 121 8.50 -15.44 -12.92
N LEU A 122 7.32 -14.88 -12.68
CA LEU A 122 6.04 -15.49 -13.05
C LEU A 122 5.92 -15.68 -14.58
N ASP A 123 6.41 -14.72 -15.37
CA ASP A 123 6.44 -14.82 -16.84
C ASP A 123 7.32 -15.98 -17.31
N ALA A 124 8.52 -16.12 -16.74
CA ALA A 124 9.42 -17.22 -17.06
C ALA A 124 8.80 -18.57 -16.67
N LEU A 125 8.21 -18.65 -15.49
CA LEU A 125 7.51 -19.85 -15.02
C LEU A 125 6.32 -20.22 -15.93
N GLY A 126 5.49 -19.23 -16.30
CA GLY A 126 4.35 -19.44 -17.21
C GLY A 126 4.80 -19.95 -18.59
N LYS A 127 5.89 -19.38 -19.13
CA LYS A 127 6.49 -19.84 -20.40
C LYS A 127 7.04 -21.25 -20.30
N ALA A 128 7.70 -21.60 -19.20
CA ALA A 128 8.21 -22.94 -18.98
C ALA A 128 7.07 -23.97 -18.89
N VAL A 129 6.01 -23.66 -18.14
CA VAL A 129 4.80 -24.50 -18.04
C VAL A 129 4.13 -24.68 -19.39
N ALA A 130 3.94 -23.60 -20.16
CA ALA A 130 3.36 -23.67 -21.50
C ALA A 130 4.26 -24.42 -22.49
N GLY A 131 5.58 -24.27 -22.36
CA GLY A 131 6.57 -25.05 -23.14
C GLY A 131 6.46 -26.54 -22.85
N ARG A 132 6.45 -26.91 -21.58
CA ARG A 132 6.32 -28.30 -21.14
C ARG A 132 4.96 -28.91 -21.55
N ALA A 133 3.89 -28.13 -21.48
CA ALA A 133 2.58 -28.55 -21.96
C ALA A 133 2.58 -28.85 -23.46
N ALA A 134 3.33 -28.10 -24.28
CA ALA A 134 3.42 -28.31 -25.71
C ALA A 134 4.16 -29.63 -26.12
N GLU A 135 4.91 -30.24 -25.21
CA GLU A 135 5.51 -31.55 -25.37
C GLU A 135 4.52 -32.71 -25.17
N LEU A 136 3.36 -32.41 -24.57
CA LEU A 136 2.30 -33.39 -24.34
C LEU A 136 1.51 -33.66 -25.64
N THR A 137 0.80 -34.79 -25.65
CA THR A 137 -0.23 -35.01 -26.67
C THR A 137 -1.35 -33.98 -26.54
N VAL A 138 -2.14 -33.78 -27.60
CA VAL A 138 -3.33 -32.90 -27.55
C VAL A 138 -4.27 -33.29 -26.42
N GLN A 139 -4.45 -34.56 -26.17
CA GLN A 139 -5.26 -35.05 -25.05
C GLN A 139 -4.65 -34.70 -23.69
N GLY A 140 -3.33 -34.81 -23.55
CA GLY A 140 -2.61 -34.41 -22.34
C GLY A 140 -2.71 -32.91 -22.07
N MET A 141 -2.58 -32.07 -23.13
CA MET A 141 -2.80 -30.61 -23.00
C MET A 141 -4.24 -30.26 -22.58
N ASN A 142 -5.23 -30.95 -23.14
CA ASN A 142 -6.64 -30.73 -22.76
C ASN A 142 -6.88 -31.07 -21.28
N ALA A 143 -6.35 -32.22 -20.84
CA ALA A 143 -6.46 -32.63 -19.44
C ALA A 143 -5.80 -31.60 -18.47
N LEU A 144 -4.68 -31.01 -18.88
CA LEU A 144 -4.00 -29.96 -18.13
C LEU A 144 -4.84 -28.67 -18.09
N LEU A 145 -5.43 -28.28 -19.22
CA LEU A 145 -6.33 -27.13 -19.30
C LEU A 145 -7.58 -27.31 -18.42
N GLU A 146 -8.16 -28.50 -18.42
CA GLU A 146 -9.29 -28.83 -17.52
C GLU A 146 -8.90 -28.70 -16.04
N GLN A 147 -7.69 -29.12 -15.66
CA GLN A 147 -7.17 -28.92 -14.30
C GLN A 147 -6.98 -27.43 -13.95
N LEU A 148 -6.70 -26.59 -14.95
CA LEU A 148 -6.65 -25.13 -14.79
C LEU A 148 -8.04 -24.48 -14.81
N GLY A 149 -9.11 -25.27 -14.92
CA GLY A 149 -10.50 -24.81 -14.88
C GLY A 149 -11.06 -24.34 -16.23
N VAL A 150 -10.46 -24.74 -17.34
CA VAL A 150 -10.95 -24.42 -18.68
C VAL A 150 -12.07 -25.38 -19.07
N ASP A 151 -13.18 -24.83 -19.57
CA ASP A 151 -14.28 -25.62 -20.12
C ASP A 151 -13.82 -26.38 -21.39
N PRO A 152 -13.93 -27.72 -21.42
CA PRO A 152 -13.44 -28.53 -22.53
C PRO A 152 -14.23 -28.33 -23.84
N SER A 153 -15.41 -27.71 -23.82
CA SER A 153 -16.31 -27.59 -24.98
C SER A 153 -15.68 -26.84 -26.18
N GLY A 154 -14.78 -25.89 -25.94
CA GLY A 154 -14.07 -25.12 -26.96
C GLY A 154 -12.75 -25.75 -27.43
N LEU A 155 -12.19 -26.69 -26.68
CA LEU A 155 -10.83 -27.22 -26.90
C LEU A 155 -10.67 -28.01 -28.25
N PRO A 156 -11.65 -28.79 -28.73
CA PRO A 156 -11.49 -29.56 -29.99
C PRO A 156 -11.18 -28.72 -31.22
N LYS A 157 -11.59 -27.45 -31.23
CA LYS A 157 -11.41 -26.51 -32.32
C LYS A 157 -10.09 -25.73 -32.30
N MET A 158 -9.29 -25.90 -31.26
CA MET A 158 -8.05 -25.13 -31.08
C MET A 158 -6.83 -25.83 -31.66
N THR A 159 -5.94 -25.05 -32.23
CA THR A 159 -4.60 -25.51 -32.66
C THR A 159 -3.70 -25.74 -31.42
N VAL A 160 -2.59 -26.46 -31.63
CA VAL A 160 -1.58 -26.67 -30.58
C VAL A 160 -1.02 -25.35 -30.06
N ALA A 161 -0.78 -24.37 -30.96
CA ALA A 161 -0.27 -23.07 -30.61
C ALA A 161 -1.28 -22.29 -29.74
N GLU A 162 -2.55 -22.31 -30.08
CA GLU A 162 -3.61 -21.67 -29.28
C GLU A 162 -3.75 -22.31 -27.89
N ARG A 163 -3.67 -23.65 -27.81
CA ARG A 163 -3.68 -24.36 -26.51
C ARG A 163 -2.49 -23.98 -25.65
N LYS A 164 -1.28 -23.92 -26.26
CA LYS A 164 -0.08 -23.47 -25.54
C LYS A 164 -0.26 -22.06 -24.93
N ASN A 165 -0.79 -21.14 -25.72
CA ASN A 165 -1.08 -19.78 -25.26
C ASN A 165 -2.14 -19.78 -24.15
N LEU A 166 -3.17 -20.61 -24.28
CA LEU A 166 -4.23 -20.72 -23.27
C LEU A 166 -3.69 -21.32 -21.97
N VAL A 167 -2.78 -22.30 -22.02
CA VAL A 167 -2.10 -22.84 -20.83
C VAL A 167 -1.34 -21.75 -20.12
N TYR A 168 -0.59 -20.90 -20.84
CA TYR A 168 0.11 -19.76 -20.27
C TYR A 168 -0.87 -18.80 -19.59
N ASP A 169 -1.91 -18.36 -20.32
CA ASP A 169 -2.88 -17.38 -19.84
C ASP A 169 -3.60 -17.86 -18.56
N GLU A 170 -4.07 -19.11 -18.56
CA GLU A 170 -4.80 -19.67 -17.43
C GLU A 170 -3.89 -19.97 -16.25
N PHE A 171 -2.67 -20.44 -16.49
CA PHE A 171 -1.69 -20.67 -15.42
C PHE A 171 -1.29 -19.37 -14.72
N VAL A 172 -0.93 -18.33 -15.49
CA VAL A 172 -0.60 -17.00 -14.93
C VAL A 172 -1.82 -16.39 -14.20
N THR A 173 -3.00 -16.54 -14.77
CA THR A 173 -4.25 -16.07 -14.16
C THR A 173 -4.50 -16.76 -12.82
N GLU A 174 -4.44 -18.07 -12.78
CA GLU A 174 -4.73 -18.86 -11.58
C GLU A 174 -3.71 -18.59 -10.46
N THR A 175 -2.42 -18.57 -10.81
CA THR A 175 -1.36 -18.29 -9.82
C THR A 175 -1.46 -16.89 -9.26
N THR A 176 -1.70 -15.88 -10.11
CA THR A 176 -1.90 -14.49 -9.67
C THR A 176 -3.18 -14.36 -8.84
N TRP A 177 -4.25 -15.03 -9.23
CA TRP A 177 -5.50 -15.09 -8.49
C TRP A 177 -5.32 -15.63 -7.06
N GLN A 178 -4.63 -16.76 -6.93
CA GLN A 178 -4.36 -17.34 -5.62
C GLN A 178 -3.44 -16.47 -4.78
N ALA A 179 -2.42 -15.83 -5.39
CA ALA A 179 -1.55 -14.89 -4.71
C ALA A 179 -2.31 -13.64 -4.24
N MET A 180 -3.23 -13.10 -5.05
CA MET A 180 -4.11 -12.00 -4.64
C MET A 180 -4.97 -12.36 -3.42
N GLY A 181 -5.45 -13.58 -3.35
CA GLY A 181 -6.18 -14.09 -2.17
C GLY A 181 -5.34 -14.08 -0.88
N GLN A 182 -4.01 -14.05 -1.01
CA GLN A 182 -3.07 -13.97 0.11
C GLN A 182 -2.68 -12.52 0.48
N LEU A 183 -3.15 -11.49 -0.23
CA LEU A 183 -2.89 -10.08 0.10
C LEU A 183 -3.68 -9.57 1.32
N SER A 184 -4.56 -10.38 1.86
CA SER A 184 -5.24 -10.08 3.12
C SER A 184 -4.24 -9.68 4.20
N GLY A 185 -4.50 -8.57 4.89
CA GLY A 185 -3.63 -8.12 5.97
C GLY A 185 -2.38 -7.34 5.56
N VAL A 186 -2.35 -6.81 4.35
CA VAL A 186 -1.32 -5.87 3.91
C VAL A 186 -1.61 -4.47 4.43
N GLY A 187 -0.60 -3.80 5.00
CA GLY A 187 -0.69 -2.43 5.48
C GLY A 187 0.57 -1.62 5.25
N ILE A 188 0.45 -0.29 5.30
CA ILE A 188 1.58 0.64 5.20
C ILE A 188 2.06 0.93 6.61
N PHE A 189 3.33 0.61 6.89
CA PHE A 189 3.96 0.77 8.21
C PHE A 189 5.01 1.86 8.25
N GLY A 190 5.39 2.42 7.11
CA GLY A 190 6.33 3.51 7.02
C GLY A 190 6.23 4.25 5.69
N VAL A 191 6.45 5.55 5.75
CA VAL A 191 6.70 6.40 4.59
C VAL A 191 7.99 7.16 4.89
N ILE A 192 8.92 7.10 3.95
CA ILE A 192 10.21 7.78 4.01
C ILE A 192 10.26 8.71 2.82
N GLU A 193 10.53 9.97 3.07
CA GLU A 193 10.56 11.00 2.05
C GLU A 193 11.91 11.70 2.06
N GLU A 194 12.47 11.86 0.90
CA GLU A 194 13.71 12.59 0.64
C GLU A 194 13.37 13.70 -0.36
N VAL A 195 13.52 14.96 0.03
CA VAL A 195 13.20 16.12 -0.81
C VAL A 195 14.42 17.03 -0.97
N GLY A 196 14.69 17.44 -2.20
CA GLY A 196 15.81 18.30 -2.54
C GLY A 196 17.14 17.56 -2.61
N GLY A 197 18.20 18.27 -2.95
CA GLY A 197 19.55 17.76 -3.15
C GLY A 197 20.09 18.03 -4.56
N ASP A 198 21.39 17.84 -4.75
CA ASP A 198 22.09 18.07 -6.05
C ASP A 198 22.22 16.76 -6.86
N GLY A 199 21.38 15.76 -6.61
CA GLY A 199 21.43 14.46 -7.24
C GLY A 199 20.49 14.31 -8.46
N PRO A 200 20.45 13.13 -9.09
CA PRO A 200 19.60 12.86 -10.26
C PRO A 200 18.09 12.87 -9.92
N VAL A 201 17.73 12.98 -8.64
CA VAL A 201 16.34 13.07 -8.17
C VAL A 201 16.13 14.42 -7.48
N ASN A 202 16.27 15.51 -8.25
CA ASN A 202 16.17 16.88 -7.74
C ASN A 202 14.79 17.20 -7.12
N ASN A 203 13.74 16.53 -7.56
CA ASN A 203 12.39 16.75 -7.09
C ASN A 203 12.05 15.96 -5.80
N GLY A 204 12.86 14.98 -5.47
CA GLY A 204 12.66 14.12 -4.31
C GLY A 204 12.16 12.72 -4.64
N ARG A 205 12.07 11.88 -3.59
CA ARG A 205 11.64 10.49 -3.63
C ARG A 205 10.77 10.17 -2.44
N VAL A 206 9.77 9.34 -2.65
CA VAL A 206 9.00 8.71 -1.58
C VAL A 206 9.24 7.20 -1.60
N SER A 207 9.48 6.64 -0.43
CA SER A 207 9.59 5.19 -0.22
C SER A 207 8.52 4.75 0.77
N VAL A 208 7.82 3.65 0.48
CA VAL A 208 6.82 3.07 1.38
C VAL A 208 7.30 1.73 1.91
N VAL A 209 7.09 1.52 3.20
CA VAL A 209 7.32 0.25 3.89
C VAL A 209 5.98 -0.45 4.03
N VAL A 210 5.81 -1.53 3.30
CA VAL A 210 4.59 -2.33 3.28
C VAL A 210 4.87 -3.66 3.97
N VAL A 211 3.97 -4.07 4.84
CA VAL A 211 4.08 -5.36 5.54
C VAL A 211 2.83 -6.19 5.33
N LYS A 212 3.03 -7.47 5.02
CA LYS A 212 2.02 -8.51 4.98
C LYS A 212 2.27 -9.48 6.13
N ALA A 213 1.31 -9.70 6.99
CA ALA A 213 1.45 -10.62 8.12
C ALA A 213 0.17 -11.44 8.37
N ASP A 214 0.35 -12.68 8.80
CA ASP A 214 -0.77 -13.60 9.08
C ASP A 214 -1.72 -13.05 10.15
N ARG A 215 -1.19 -12.35 11.16
CA ARG A 215 -2.00 -11.66 12.19
C ARG A 215 -2.96 -10.64 11.59
N PHE A 216 -2.50 -9.89 10.59
CA PHE A 216 -3.32 -8.88 9.91
C PHE A 216 -4.28 -9.53 8.93
N SER A 217 -3.89 -10.65 8.31
CA SER A 217 -4.77 -11.46 7.47
C SER A 217 -5.91 -12.06 8.28
N GLU A 218 -5.62 -12.58 9.47
CA GLU A 218 -6.62 -13.08 10.41
C GLU A 218 -7.58 -11.97 10.85
N PHE A 219 -7.05 -10.77 11.16
CA PHE A 219 -7.85 -9.61 11.48
C PHE A 219 -8.78 -9.22 10.31
N GLY A 220 -8.25 -9.15 9.08
CA GLY A 220 -9.04 -8.88 7.89
C GLY A 220 -10.15 -9.91 7.68
N ARG A 221 -9.87 -11.20 7.89
CA ARG A 221 -10.85 -12.28 7.81
C ARG A 221 -11.96 -12.11 8.86
N GLN A 222 -11.60 -11.82 10.10
CA GLN A 222 -12.56 -11.58 11.18
C GLN A 222 -13.40 -10.32 10.90
N LEU A 223 -12.80 -9.28 10.34
CA LEU A 223 -13.49 -8.07 9.92
C LEU A 223 -14.59 -8.38 8.89
N ARG A 224 -14.28 -9.25 7.91
CA ARG A 224 -15.22 -9.69 6.89
C ARG A 224 -16.39 -10.51 7.48
N THR A 225 -16.11 -11.43 8.37
CA THR A 225 -17.11 -12.34 8.95
C THR A 225 -17.94 -11.72 10.07
N GLY A 226 -17.57 -10.51 10.52
CA GLY A 226 -18.20 -9.87 11.68
C GLY A 226 -17.97 -10.60 13.00
N GLN A 227 -17.03 -11.55 13.04
CA GLN A 227 -16.78 -12.43 14.18
C GLN A 227 -15.82 -11.85 15.24
N VAL A 228 -15.34 -10.61 15.03
CA VAL A 228 -14.45 -9.98 16.01
C VAL A 228 -15.25 -9.51 17.23
N ALA A 229 -14.98 -10.11 18.40
CA ALA A 229 -15.64 -9.72 19.62
C ALA A 229 -15.33 -8.25 20.00
N PRO A 230 -16.32 -7.45 20.43
CA PRO A 230 -16.09 -6.05 20.82
C PRO A 230 -15.00 -5.85 21.87
N GLY A 231 -14.80 -6.82 22.74
CA GLY A 231 -13.74 -6.80 23.78
C GLY A 231 -12.32 -6.99 23.23
N GLN A 232 -12.17 -7.35 21.97
CA GLN A 232 -10.88 -7.45 21.28
C GLN A 232 -10.49 -6.17 20.54
N ALA A 233 -11.12 -5.06 20.80
CA ALA A 233 -10.77 -3.78 20.19
C ALA A 233 -9.68 -3.05 20.97
N ILE A 234 -8.74 -2.43 20.28
CA ILE A 234 -7.85 -1.43 20.87
C ILE A 234 -8.73 -0.22 21.24
N PRO A 235 -8.67 0.31 22.47
CA PRO A 235 -9.47 1.45 22.86
C PRO A 235 -9.15 2.68 22.00
N VAL A 236 -10.17 3.37 21.51
CA VAL A 236 -9.99 4.57 20.68
C VAL A 236 -9.26 5.68 21.42
N GLU A 237 -9.42 5.77 22.74
CA GLU A 237 -8.75 6.79 23.55
C GLU A 237 -7.23 6.54 23.65
N ASP A 238 -6.78 5.30 23.66
CA ASP A 238 -5.36 4.96 23.62
C ASP A 238 -4.74 5.43 22.29
N ILE A 239 -5.47 5.24 21.17
CA ILE A 239 -5.07 5.72 19.85
C ILE A 239 -5.01 7.25 19.79
N LYS A 240 -6.09 7.92 20.27
CA LYS A 240 -6.13 9.39 20.32
C LYS A 240 -5.02 9.97 21.20
N ALA A 241 -4.73 9.35 22.34
CA ALA A 241 -3.67 9.80 23.23
C ALA A 241 -2.29 9.78 22.54
N ARG A 242 -2.00 8.75 21.74
CA ARG A 242 -0.74 8.64 20.96
C ARG A 242 -0.69 9.60 19.77
N LEU A 243 -1.82 9.83 19.09
CA LEU A 243 -1.88 10.73 17.94
C LEU A 243 -1.85 12.21 18.35
N ARG A 244 -2.39 12.54 19.52
CA ARG A 244 -2.58 13.94 19.94
C ARG A 244 -1.33 14.82 19.86
N PRO A 245 -0.13 14.39 20.29
CA PRO A 245 1.07 15.20 20.14
C PRO A 245 1.38 15.49 18.68
N GLN A 246 1.33 14.48 17.83
CA GLN A 246 1.67 14.56 16.42
C GLN A 246 0.67 15.40 15.63
N VAL A 247 -0.63 15.23 15.91
CA VAL A 247 -1.71 16.04 15.32
C VAL A 247 -1.56 17.51 15.75
N ARG A 248 -1.14 17.76 16.98
CA ARG A 248 -0.93 19.12 17.49
C ARG A 248 0.24 19.81 16.82
N GLU A 249 1.33 19.10 16.58
CA GLU A 249 2.50 19.61 15.85
C GLU A 249 2.22 19.72 14.35
N GLY A 250 1.40 18.82 13.80
CA GLY A 250 1.01 18.77 12.39
C GLY A 250 2.07 18.15 11.49
N GLU A 251 3.30 18.66 11.52
CA GLU A 251 4.40 18.18 10.70
C GLU A 251 4.64 16.66 10.77
N PRO A 252 4.63 16.00 11.94
CA PRO A 252 4.76 14.54 12.00
C PRO A 252 3.70 13.79 11.22
N MET A 253 2.52 14.39 11.03
CA MET A 253 1.42 13.75 10.28
C MET A 253 1.71 13.63 8.79
N LEU A 254 2.62 14.42 8.24
CA LEU A 254 3.06 14.31 6.86
C LEU A 254 3.75 12.98 6.53
N GLY A 255 4.27 12.28 7.55
CA GLY A 255 4.89 10.96 7.41
C GLY A 255 3.90 9.79 7.41
N TYR A 256 2.59 10.01 7.60
CA TYR A 256 1.60 8.93 7.65
C TYR A 256 0.76 8.88 6.39
N PHE A 257 0.51 7.67 5.90
CA PHE A 257 -0.23 7.45 4.68
C PHE A 257 -0.88 6.06 4.65
N GLY A 258 -2.06 5.94 4.06
CA GLY A 258 -2.70 4.66 3.81
C GLY A 258 -3.34 3.99 5.01
N ALA A 259 -3.65 2.71 4.87
CA ALA A 259 -4.24 1.89 5.92
C ALA A 259 -3.18 1.16 6.71
N GLN A 260 -3.28 1.22 8.03
CA GLN A 260 -2.39 0.56 8.98
C GLN A 260 -3.18 -0.34 9.92
N PRO A 261 -3.15 -1.66 9.69
CA PRO A 261 -3.72 -2.62 10.62
C PRO A 261 -2.86 -2.70 11.90
N MET A 262 -3.52 -2.83 13.04
CA MET A 262 -2.86 -2.90 14.34
C MET A 262 -3.36 -4.13 15.10
N VAL A 263 -2.41 -4.83 15.72
CA VAL A 263 -2.69 -5.90 16.68
C VAL A 263 -1.75 -5.69 17.85
N ASP A 264 -2.27 -5.37 19.02
CA ASP A 264 -1.44 -5.13 20.20
C ASP A 264 -0.95 -6.43 20.88
N ALA A 265 -0.13 -6.26 21.93
CA ALA A 265 0.43 -7.38 22.68
C ALA A 265 -0.64 -8.27 23.37
N GLN A 266 -1.84 -7.72 23.59
CA GLN A 266 -2.99 -8.43 24.14
C GLN A 266 -3.85 -9.10 23.06
N GLY A 267 -3.46 -9.00 21.76
CA GLY A 267 -4.23 -9.52 20.64
C GLY A 267 -5.47 -8.70 20.30
N ARG A 268 -5.53 -7.41 20.73
CA ARG A 268 -6.63 -6.51 20.40
C ARG A 268 -6.38 -5.87 19.06
N TYR A 269 -7.43 -5.62 18.30
CA TYR A 269 -7.40 -5.19 16.91
C TYR A 269 -7.83 -3.74 16.73
N GLY A 270 -7.26 -3.09 15.74
CA GLY A 270 -7.67 -1.78 15.26
C GLY A 270 -7.16 -1.54 13.84
N LEU A 271 -7.83 -0.65 13.12
CA LEU A 271 -7.43 -0.24 11.78
C LEU A 271 -7.41 1.28 11.74
N LEU A 272 -6.25 1.85 11.49
CA LEU A 272 -6.07 3.28 11.20
C LEU A 272 -6.04 3.50 9.69
N SER A 273 -6.49 4.66 9.30
CA SER A 273 -6.33 5.16 7.94
C SER A 273 -5.98 6.62 7.95
N PHE A 274 -4.98 6.96 7.14
CA PHE A 274 -4.45 8.30 6.99
C PHE A 274 -4.69 8.77 5.57
N GLY A 275 -5.48 9.83 5.43
CA GLY A 275 -5.69 10.53 4.16
C GLY A 275 -5.17 11.94 4.28
N MET A 276 -4.57 12.45 3.22
CA MET A 276 -4.09 13.82 3.12
C MET A 276 -4.33 14.41 1.75
N SER A 277 -4.37 15.73 1.68
CA SER A 277 -4.41 16.50 0.44
C SER A 277 -3.64 17.80 0.62
N GLY A 278 -3.04 18.30 -0.44
CA GLY A 278 -2.37 19.60 -0.47
C GLY A 278 -3.16 20.57 -1.30
N PRO A 279 -3.76 21.61 -0.68
CA PRO A 279 -4.48 22.63 -1.44
C PRO A 279 -3.53 23.39 -2.37
N GLN A 280 -3.97 23.63 -3.60
CA GLN A 280 -3.19 24.32 -4.62
C GLN A 280 -3.36 25.84 -4.50
N LEU A 281 -2.70 26.44 -3.52
CA LEU A 281 -2.83 27.86 -3.24
C LEU A 281 -1.82 28.70 -4.05
N VAL A 282 -2.31 29.50 -5.00
CA VAL A 282 -1.50 30.41 -5.80
C VAL A 282 -1.42 31.78 -5.11
N ARG A 283 -0.26 32.08 -4.53
CA ARG A 283 -0.07 33.36 -3.83
C ARG A 283 -0.26 34.55 -4.76
N GLY A 284 -1.06 35.52 -4.30
CA GLY A 284 -1.25 36.81 -4.99
C GLY A 284 -2.26 36.80 -6.14
N THR A 285 -2.85 35.66 -6.48
CA THR A 285 -3.87 35.57 -7.55
C THR A 285 -5.22 35.06 -7.06
N MET A 286 -5.26 34.37 -5.91
CA MET A 286 -6.49 33.87 -5.32
C MET A 286 -7.04 34.84 -4.26
N ASP A 287 -8.32 35.10 -4.31
CA ASP A 287 -9.03 35.84 -3.26
C ASP A 287 -9.40 34.91 -2.08
N GLU A 288 -9.97 35.47 -1.02
CA GLU A 288 -10.35 34.70 0.18
C GLU A 288 -11.42 33.63 -0.12
N PHE A 289 -12.27 33.87 -1.11
CA PHE A 289 -13.31 32.94 -1.51
C PHE A 289 -12.73 31.75 -2.27
N ASP A 290 -11.83 31.99 -3.21
CA ASP A 290 -11.12 30.95 -3.95
C ASP A 290 -10.28 30.08 -3.00
N ILE A 291 -9.58 30.69 -2.03
CA ILE A 291 -8.83 29.98 -1.01
C ILE A 291 -9.75 29.08 -0.18
N ALA A 292 -10.93 29.59 0.22
CA ALA A 292 -11.88 28.82 1.00
C ALA A 292 -12.42 27.59 0.22
N ILE A 293 -12.70 27.76 -1.07
CA ILE A 293 -13.15 26.66 -1.95
C ILE A 293 -12.06 25.59 -2.06
N GLU A 294 -10.81 25.99 -2.33
CA GLU A 294 -9.69 25.07 -2.50
C GLU A 294 -9.40 24.30 -1.21
N MET A 295 -9.47 24.97 -0.06
CA MET A 295 -9.31 24.34 1.25
C MET A 295 -10.41 23.33 1.54
N GLU A 296 -11.67 23.61 1.17
CA GLU A 296 -12.79 22.68 1.36
C GLU A 296 -12.70 21.48 0.40
N ALA A 297 -12.32 21.71 -0.85
CA ALA A 297 -12.05 20.65 -1.83
C ALA A 297 -10.95 19.71 -1.31
N SER A 298 -9.86 20.27 -0.77
CA SER A 298 -8.75 19.51 -0.19
C SER A 298 -9.17 18.73 1.06
N ARG A 299 -10.03 19.28 1.92
CA ARG A 299 -10.60 18.53 3.06
C ARG A 299 -11.38 17.32 2.60
N THR A 300 -12.26 17.54 1.62
CA THR A 300 -13.06 16.46 1.03
C THR A 300 -12.18 15.38 0.41
N ALA A 301 -11.15 15.77 -0.33
CA ALA A 301 -10.20 14.83 -0.96
C ALA A 301 -9.45 14.01 0.11
N ALA A 302 -8.92 14.64 1.16
CA ALA A 302 -8.24 13.96 2.25
C ALA A 302 -9.16 12.97 3.00
N GLN A 303 -10.42 13.36 3.21
CA GLN A 303 -11.41 12.49 3.84
C GLN A 303 -11.75 11.28 2.98
N LEU A 304 -12.00 11.49 1.68
CA LEU A 304 -12.29 10.42 0.73
C LEU A 304 -11.09 9.47 0.58
N MET A 305 -9.88 10.00 0.60
CA MET A 305 -8.66 9.18 0.59
C MET A 305 -8.59 8.27 1.81
N ALA A 306 -8.83 8.80 3.01
CA ALA A 306 -8.84 7.98 4.22
C ALA A 306 -9.92 6.89 4.19
N ASP A 307 -11.12 7.19 3.69
CA ASP A 307 -12.18 6.19 3.48
C ASP A 307 -11.80 5.15 2.43
N GLY A 308 -11.18 5.60 1.34
CA GLY A 308 -10.70 4.73 0.26
C GLY A 308 -9.69 3.70 0.74
N TRP A 309 -8.76 4.07 1.60
CA TRP A 309 -7.79 3.15 2.19
C TRP A 309 -8.44 2.10 3.09
N LEU A 310 -9.44 2.46 3.90
CA LEU A 310 -10.20 1.50 4.71
C LEU A 310 -10.96 0.51 3.82
N ALA A 311 -11.63 1.03 2.80
CA ALA A 311 -12.35 0.20 1.83
C ALA A 311 -11.41 -0.74 1.08
N GLN A 312 -10.22 -0.27 0.69
CA GLN A 312 -9.22 -1.08 0.03
C GLN A 312 -8.71 -2.20 0.94
N PHE A 313 -8.38 -1.90 2.21
CA PHE A 313 -7.96 -2.92 3.16
C PHE A 313 -9.03 -4.00 3.34
N ALA A 314 -10.29 -3.59 3.51
CA ALA A 314 -11.40 -4.53 3.62
C ALA A 314 -11.60 -5.36 2.34
N SER A 315 -11.44 -4.76 1.16
CA SER A 315 -11.57 -5.44 -0.13
C SER A 315 -10.47 -6.46 -0.38
N MET A 316 -9.23 -6.17 0.01
CA MET A 316 -8.13 -7.13 -0.07
C MET A 316 -8.45 -8.44 0.68
N THR A 317 -9.29 -8.37 1.70
CA THR A 317 -9.70 -9.54 2.48
C THR A 317 -10.87 -10.33 1.86
N VAL A 318 -11.64 -9.73 0.95
CA VAL A 318 -12.87 -10.31 0.38
C VAL A 318 -12.61 -11.03 -0.95
N GLN A 319 -11.54 -10.72 -1.65
CA GLN A 319 -11.40 -10.99 -3.08
C GLN A 319 -11.01 -12.41 -3.48
N GLY A 320 -10.52 -13.23 -2.58
CA GLY A 320 -10.15 -14.61 -2.90
C GLY A 320 -11.29 -15.51 -3.40
N GLU A 321 -12.53 -15.03 -3.48
CA GLU A 321 -13.72 -15.87 -3.71
C GLU A 321 -14.59 -15.49 -4.93
N LYS A 322 -14.27 -14.39 -5.67
CA LYS A 322 -15.19 -13.91 -6.73
C LYS A 322 -14.77 -14.32 -8.15
N ALA A 323 -15.59 -15.14 -8.81
CA ALA A 323 -15.41 -15.54 -10.21
C ALA A 323 -15.32 -14.35 -11.21
N VAL A 324 -15.96 -13.20 -10.88
CA VAL A 324 -15.90 -11.98 -11.71
C VAL A 324 -14.50 -11.39 -11.73
N THR A 325 -13.82 -11.35 -10.61
CA THR A 325 -12.44 -10.83 -10.48
C THR A 325 -11.47 -11.70 -11.25
N LYS A 326 -11.61 -13.03 -11.18
CA LYS A 326 -10.80 -13.97 -11.95
C LYS A 326 -10.97 -13.77 -13.47
N ARG A 327 -12.19 -13.48 -13.94
CA ARG A 327 -12.42 -13.17 -15.36
C ARG A 327 -11.74 -11.87 -15.80
N LYS A 328 -11.83 -10.82 -15.00
CA LYS A 328 -11.13 -9.55 -15.27
C LYS A 328 -9.63 -9.74 -15.34
N LEU A 329 -9.08 -10.51 -14.40
CA LEU A 329 -7.65 -10.84 -14.38
C LEU A 329 -7.25 -11.61 -15.64
N ASN A 330 -8.00 -12.64 -16.03
CA ASN A 330 -7.75 -13.42 -17.25
C ASN A 330 -7.77 -12.55 -18.51
N GLN A 331 -8.75 -11.63 -18.60
CA GLN A 331 -8.82 -10.68 -19.71
C GLN A 331 -7.57 -9.80 -19.77
N LYS A 332 -7.14 -9.25 -18.64
CA LYS A 332 -5.92 -8.42 -18.55
C LYS A 332 -4.67 -9.21 -18.94
N VAL A 333 -4.53 -10.46 -18.51
CA VAL A 333 -3.42 -11.33 -18.89
C VAL A 333 -3.39 -11.53 -20.42
N LYS A 334 -4.56 -11.81 -21.04
CA LYS A 334 -4.67 -11.99 -22.50
C LYS A 334 -4.36 -10.71 -23.28
N GLU A 335 -4.88 -9.57 -22.86
CA GLU A 335 -4.60 -8.26 -23.46
C GLU A 335 -3.09 -7.98 -23.43
N THR A 336 -2.45 -8.13 -22.29
CA THR A 336 -1.01 -7.88 -22.14
C THR A 336 -0.14 -8.82 -22.96
N ARG A 337 -0.55 -10.07 -23.14
CA ARG A 337 0.15 -11.00 -24.02
C ARG A 337 -0.02 -10.61 -25.50
N GLY A 338 -1.21 -10.11 -25.87
CA GLY A 338 -1.57 -9.80 -27.27
C GLY A 338 -0.85 -8.58 -27.82
N ASP A 339 -0.70 -7.52 -27.03
CA ASP A 339 -0.07 -6.26 -27.47
C ASP A 339 1.46 -6.22 -27.24
N GLY A 340 2.01 -7.25 -26.57
CA GLY A 340 3.43 -7.30 -26.22
C GLY A 340 3.83 -6.29 -25.17
N SER A 341 2.86 -5.62 -24.53
CA SER A 341 3.11 -4.62 -23.50
C SER A 341 3.87 -5.21 -22.32
N VAL A 342 4.70 -4.38 -21.69
CA VAL A 342 5.58 -4.77 -20.59
C VAL A 342 4.83 -4.77 -19.24
N GLU A 343 3.52 -4.52 -19.24
CA GLU A 343 2.77 -4.18 -18.03
C GLU A 343 2.71 -5.31 -16.99
N ILE A 344 2.49 -6.57 -17.41
CA ILE A 344 2.57 -7.73 -16.49
C ILE A 344 4.01 -8.15 -16.18
N LYS A 345 4.98 -7.69 -16.97
CA LYS A 345 6.39 -8.06 -16.78
C LYS A 345 7.07 -7.28 -15.66
N THR A 346 6.46 -6.22 -15.18
CA THR A 346 6.98 -5.38 -14.11
C THR A 346 6.15 -5.52 -12.83
N THR A 347 6.80 -5.46 -11.68
CA THR A 347 6.12 -5.46 -10.37
C THR A 347 5.11 -4.33 -10.26
N ARG A 348 5.39 -3.17 -10.86
CA ARG A 348 4.48 -2.02 -10.93
C ARG A 348 3.23 -2.34 -11.76
N GLY A 349 3.39 -2.98 -12.91
CA GLY A 349 2.27 -3.40 -13.76
C GLY A 349 1.34 -4.38 -13.05
N ILE A 350 1.91 -5.38 -12.35
CA ILE A 350 1.15 -6.30 -11.51
C ILE A 350 0.40 -5.53 -10.41
N GLY A 351 1.09 -4.61 -9.72
CA GLY A 351 0.49 -3.80 -8.66
C GLY A 351 -0.69 -2.96 -9.15
N ARG A 352 -0.57 -2.28 -10.30
CA ARG A 352 -1.67 -1.50 -10.90
C ARG A 352 -2.85 -2.40 -11.27
N MET A 353 -2.60 -3.51 -11.93
CA MET A 353 -3.64 -4.46 -12.30
C MET A 353 -4.41 -4.97 -11.07
N VAL A 354 -3.70 -5.33 -10.01
CA VAL A 354 -4.28 -5.77 -8.73
C VAL A 354 -5.12 -4.64 -8.14
N ASN A 355 -4.57 -3.43 -8.06
CA ASN A 355 -5.26 -2.27 -7.49
C ASN A 355 -6.53 -1.89 -8.27
N ASP A 356 -6.50 -1.89 -9.60
CA ASP A 356 -7.68 -1.63 -10.45
C ASP A 356 -8.80 -2.63 -10.16
N ILE A 357 -8.43 -3.91 -9.99
CA ILE A 357 -9.37 -4.95 -9.62
C ILE A 357 -9.93 -4.68 -8.22
N LEU A 358 -9.07 -4.38 -7.25
CA LEU A 358 -9.45 -4.11 -5.86
C LEU A 358 -10.39 -2.90 -5.77
N ARG A 359 -10.06 -1.79 -6.42
CA ARG A 359 -10.89 -0.57 -6.44
C ARG A 359 -12.23 -0.78 -7.13
N SER A 360 -12.28 -1.53 -8.23
CA SER A 360 -13.52 -1.77 -8.97
C SER A 360 -14.55 -2.61 -8.20
N GLU A 361 -14.12 -3.28 -7.13
CA GLU A 361 -14.96 -4.16 -6.31
C GLU A 361 -15.08 -3.68 -4.85
N ALA A 362 -14.50 -2.51 -4.52
CA ALA A 362 -14.53 -1.93 -3.18
C ALA A 362 -15.94 -1.42 -2.80
N ASN A 363 -16.88 -2.34 -2.61
CA ASN A 363 -18.23 -2.08 -2.08
C ASN A 363 -18.35 -2.49 -0.59
N ALA A 364 -17.22 -2.73 0.09
CA ALA A 364 -17.25 -3.07 1.50
C ALA A 364 -17.60 -1.84 2.33
N GLN A 365 -18.85 -1.70 2.69
CA GLN A 365 -19.28 -0.70 3.67
C GLN A 365 -18.85 -1.16 5.06
N LEU A 366 -17.72 -0.62 5.53
CA LEU A 366 -17.32 -0.78 6.91
C LEU A 366 -18.22 0.10 7.78
N GLN A 367 -19.05 -0.52 8.60
CA GLN A 367 -19.86 0.20 9.59
C GLN A 367 -19.00 0.56 10.81
N GLY A 368 -19.21 1.75 11.37
CA GLY A 368 -18.54 2.18 12.59
C GLY A 368 -17.17 2.83 12.38
N ILE A 369 -16.88 3.31 11.17
CA ILE A 369 -15.73 4.18 10.93
C ILE A 369 -15.92 5.48 11.71
N GLN A 370 -14.88 5.91 12.42
CA GLN A 370 -14.87 7.17 13.17
C GLN A 370 -13.72 8.04 12.71
N THR A 371 -13.97 9.31 12.43
CA THR A 371 -12.91 10.31 12.33
C THR A 371 -12.40 10.61 13.73
N ILE A 372 -11.13 10.34 13.98
CA ILE A 372 -10.52 10.50 15.31
C ILE A 372 -9.58 11.69 15.39
N ALA A 373 -9.11 12.19 14.24
CA ALA A 373 -8.34 13.43 14.16
C ALA A 373 -8.52 14.09 12.79
N GLU A 374 -8.43 15.39 12.78
CA GLU A 374 -8.22 16.27 11.65
C GLU A 374 -6.96 17.09 11.94
N TRP A 375 -6.12 17.28 10.95
CA TRP A 375 -4.87 18.01 11.10
C TRP A 375 -4.56 18.87 9.87
N ASN A 376 -3.74 19.87 10.10
CA ASN A 376 -3.12 20.67 9.05
C ASN A 376 -1.64 20.88 9.35
N ALA A 377 -0.84 21.02 8.34
CA ALA A 377 0.57 21.31 8.45
C ALA A 377 1.04 22.11 7.23
N VAL A 378 2.10 22.86 7.44
CA VAL A 378 2.90 23.39 6.33
C VAL A 378 4.19 22.58 6.31
N ASP A 379 4.50 22.02 5.15
CA ASP A 379 5.73 21.28 4.97
C ASP A 379 6.95 22.21 5.13
N PRO A 380 7.80 22.02 6.15
CA PRO A 380 8.94 22.90 6.38
C PRO A 380 9.99 22.83 5.27
N ALA A 381 10.06 21.75 4.49
CA ALA A 381 11.02 21.62 3.40
C ALA A 381 10.61 22.36 2.15
N THR A 382 9.31 22.42 1.86
CA THR A 382 8.80 22.95 0.58
C THR A 382 7.88 24.16 0.76
N GLY A 383 7.39 24.40 1.98
CA GLY A 383 6.43 25.46 2.28
C GLY A 383 5.00 25.17 1.82
N HIS A 384 4.70 23.95 1.30
CA HIS A 384 3.37 23.59 0.87
C HIS A 384 2.45 23.27 2.06
N PRO A 385 1.20 23.75 2.05
CA PRO A 385 0.20 23.38 3.05
C PRO A 385 -0.35 21.98 2.75
N TYR A 386 -0.69 21.25 3.81
CA TYR A 386 -1.38 19.96 3.77
C TYR A 386 -2.52 19.94 4.79
N LEU A 387 -3.56 19.22 4.43
CA LEU A 387 -4.69 18.89 5.29
C LEU A 387 -4.83 17.38 5.36
N GLY A 388 -5.23 16.84 6.50
CA GLY A 388 -5.42 15.41 6.60
C GLY A 388 -6.43 14.99 7.63
N TYR A 389 -6.89 13.75 7.45
CA TYR A 389 -7.81 13.05 8.31
C TYR A 389 -7.22 11.74 8.79
N VAL A 390 -7.48 11.42 10.05
CA VAL A 390 -7.22 10.09 10.61
C VAL A 390 -8.55 9.44 10.93
N LYS A 391 -8.80 8.30 10.31
CA LYS A 391 -9.97 7.48 10.58
C LYS A 391 -9.58 6.21 11.30
N TYR A 392 -10.45 5.76 12.15
CA TYR A 392 -10.28 4.57 12.96
C TYR A 392 -11.48 3.65 12.84
N TRP A 393 -11.20 2.36 12.71
CA TRP A 393 -12.18 1.30 12.80
C TRP A 393 -11.70 0.24 13.79
N SER A 394 -12.63 -0.29 14.56
CA SER A 394 -12.40 -1.43 15.45
C SER A 394 -13.68 -2.26 15.60
N PRO A 395 -13.57 -3.48 16.12
CA PRO A 395 -14.75 -4.29 16.44
C PRO A 395 -15.75 -3.57 17.36
N GLN A 396 -15.23 -2.78 18.31
CA GLN A 396 -16.06 -2.02 19.23
C GLN A 396 -16.80 -0.87 18.54
N THR A 397 -16.14 -0.12 17.63
CA THR A 397 -16.80 0.96 16.90
C THR A 397 -17.85 0.42 15.94
N SER A 398 -17.59 -0.75 15.32
CA SER A 398 -18.55 -1.46 14.48
C SER A 398 -19.77 -1.93 15.27
N ALA A 399 -19.57 -2.58 16.43
CA ALA A 399 -20.66 -3.02 17.30
C ALA A 399 -21.51 -1.84 17.81
N LYS A 400 -20.89 -0.70 18.12
CA LYS A 400 -21.61 0.52 18.49
C LYS A 400 -22.45 1.05 17.34
N ALA A 401 -21.93 1.06 16.12
CA ALA A 401 -22.68 1.50 14.94
C ALA A 401 -23.90 0.62 14.66
N GLN A 402 -23.75 -0.68 14.79
CA GLN A 402 -24.84 -1.65 14.66
C GLN A 402 -25.87 -1.53 15.79
N GLY A 403 -25.46 -1.07 16.98
CA GLY A 403 -26.33 -0.82 18.13
C GLY A 403 -26.96 0.58 18.16
N LEU A 404 -26.43 1.52 17.37
CA LEU A 404 -26.89 2.93 17.31
C LEU A 404 -28.18 3.13 16.51
N ASP A 405 -28.68 2.12 15.83
CA ASP A 405 -30.10 2.11 15.43
C ASP A 405 -31.05 2.25 16.64
N ARG A 406 -30.52 2.28 17.85
CA ARG A 406 -31.29 2.42 19.10
C ARG A 406 -31.10 3.72 19.88
N LYS A 407 -30.09 4.57 19.64
CA LYS A 407 -29.98 5.90 20.29
C LYS A 407 -28.90 6.79 19.63
N ALA A 408 -29.31 7.92 19.07
CA ALA A 408 -28.41 8.96 18.57
C ALA A 408 -27.99 9.93 19.68
N ALA A 409 -26.70 10.22 19.82
CA ALA A 409 -26.19 11.43 20.46
C ALA A 409 -24.85 11.84 19.83
N VAL A 410 -24.77 13.10 19.44
CA VAL A 410 -23.64 13.74 18.71
C VAL A 410 -22.83 14.57 19.69
N GLU A 411 -21.51 14.45 19.68
CA GLU A 411 -20.59 15.43 20.31
C GLU A 411 -19.64 16.02 19.25
N PRO A 412 -19.34 17.33 19.34
CA PRO A 412 -18.56 18.03 18.30
C PRO A 412 -17.05 17.94 18.48
N ALA A 413 -16.34 17.92 17.35
CA ALA A 413 -14.88 17.86 17.27
C ALA A 413 -14.21 19.19 17.64
N ALA A 414 -13.07 19.12 18.35
CA ALA A 414 -12.26 20.25 18.74
C ALA A 414 -11.31 20.71 17.62
N LYS A 415 -11.26 22.01 17.38
CA LYS A 415 -10.35 22.66 16.41
C LYS A 415 -8.98 22.94 17.05
N ALA A 416 -7.90 22.59 16.38
CA ALA A 416 -6.54 22.97 16.73
C ALA A 416 -5.94 23.85 15.64
N GLY A 417 -5.47 25.02 16.02
CA GLY A 417 -4.74 25.93 15.13
C GLY A 417 -3.26 25.99 15.54
N GLY A 418 -2.34 25.96 14.59
CA GLY A 418 -0.90 26.04 14.82
C GLY A 418 -0.23 27.07 13.89
N ASN A 419 0.73 27.82 14.42
CA ASN A 419 1.51 28.85 13.73
C ASN A 419 2.76 28.27 13.08
N ALA A 420 3.09 28.75 11.87
CA ALA A 420 4.22 28.34 11.06
C ALA A 420 5.50 29.10 11.35
N GLN A 421 6.66 28.42 11.28
CA GLN A 421 8.00 28.99 11.30
C GLN A 421 8.76 28.63 10.00
N PRO A 422 9.77 29.40 9.55
CA PRO A 422 10.33 29.28 8.20
C PRO A 422 11.33 28.13 8.04
N ALA A 423 11.40 27.63 6.82
CA ALA A 423 11.97 26.37 6.37
C ALA A 423 13.50 26.32 6.21
N THR A 424 14.06 25.13 6.40
CA THR A 424 15.44 24.72 6.05
C THR A 424 15.43 23.74 4.85
N PRO A 425 16.42 23.78 3.93
CA PRO A 425 16.23 23.25 2.57
C PRO A 425 16.49 21.76 2.31
N ARG A 426 16.64 20.89 3.30
CA ARG A 426 16.77 19.43 3.10
C ARG A 426 16.16 18.66 4.26
N THR A 427 15.13 17.88 3.96
CA THR A 427 14.45 17.10 5.01
C THR A 427 14.12 15.70 4.49
N THR A 428 14.55 14.67 5.24
CA THR A 428 14.03 13.32 5.12
C THR A 428 12.96 13.10 6.16
N ARG A 429 11.83 12.55 5.76
CA ARG A 429 10.71 12.24 6.63
C ARG A 429 10.45 10.76 6.67
N SER A 430 10.09 10.28 7.81
CA SER A 430 9.65 8.91 7.98
C SER A 430 8.48 8.82 8.96
N THR A 431 7.65 7.80 8.78
CA THR A 431 6.59 7.47 9.74
C THR A 431 7.19 7.30 11.12
N GLY A 432 6.64 7.98 12.11
CA GLY A 432 7.05 7.85 13.50
C GLY A 432 6.84 6.44 14.05
N SER A 433 7.20 6.22 15.31
CA SER A 433 7.13 4.93 16.02
C SER A 433 5.72 4.42 16.30
N PHE A 434 4.69 4.94 15.61
CA PHE A 434 3.29 4.59 15.86
C PHE A 434 2.99 3.11 15.58
N GLY A 435 3.73 2.46 14.69
CA GLY A 435 3.53 1.06 14.31
C GLY A 435 4.14 0.00 15.25
N SER A 436 4.88 0.41 16.30
CA SER A 436 5.40 -0.52 17.30
C SER A 436 4.42 -0.64 18.47
N TRP A 437 3.66 -1.69 18.47
CA TRP A 437 2.78 -2.10 19.58
C TRP A 437 3.36 -3.27 20.35
#